data_78afb25606fce7722d22d6b0fc61ad50
#
_entry.id   78afb25606fce7722d22d6b0fc61ad50
#
_cell.length_a   1.000
_cell.length_b   1.000
_cell.length_c   1.000
_cell.angle_alpha   90.00
_cell.angle_beta   90.00
_cell.angle_gamma   90.00
#
_symmetry.space_group_name_H-M   'P 1'
#
loop_
_entity.id
_entity.type
_entity.pdbx_description
1 polymer ?
#
loop_
_entity_poly.entity_id
_entity_poly.type
_entity_poly.pdbx_seq_one_letter_code
_entity_poly.pdbx_strand_id
1 'polypeptide(L)'
;MAKCFHLDFETRSAADIKRTGAFRYAEDPSTEILCAAIARDDEEPLLWVSPKFAFDDMSVCRSSLGADELIDEMNASDAPVYAHNAYFEQAITNHCPDNLNLNHLWFQIDYRRWRCTAAMSRRAAIPPSLEKAAETLGLLQQKDSKGKALIRKFSIPQKASGKFINPIDRQDDFIAFCDYCLQDVRVEQGIHKALKHFELTGDTLAAFQADLAINSRGLPVNLPALRHAQSLIETNEARLTEEFRELTGFNPTQRDVLLKWLKEHGFPGDNLRADTLDEQLEDEAFDPTTTMGRALSIKKSLSFASIKKVKAMIECACADSRVRGTIQFYGAG
;
A
#
# COMPACT_ATOMS: atom_id res chain seq x y z
N MET A 1 -26.63 -18.16 13.24
CA MET A 1 -26.00 -17.43 12.11
C MET A 1 -25.10 -16.36 12.67
N ALA A 2 -23.90 -16.23 12.15
CA ALA A 2 -22.97 -15.15 12.50
C ALA A 2 -23.59 -13.78 12.26
N LYS A 3 -23.29 -12.80 13.12
CA LYS A 3 -23.70 -11.39 12.94
C LYS A 3 -22.70 -10.66 12.05
N CYS A 4 -21.41 -11.03 12.15
CA CYS A 4 -20.30 -10.53 11.34
C CYS A 4 -19.12 -11.50 11.34
N PHE A 5 -18.16 -11.24 10.47
CA PHE A 5 -16.85 -11.88 10.46
C PHE A 5 -15.75 -10.83 10.57
N HIS A 6 -14.60 -11.22 11.08
CA HIS A 6 -13.38 -10.42 11.15
C HIS A 6 -12.29 -11.16 10.40
N LEU A 7 -11.49 -10.46 9.58
CA LEU A 7 -10.52 -11.07 8.67
C LEU A 7 -9.27 -10.21 8.55
N ASP A 8 -8.11 -10.87 8.59
CA ASP A 8 -6.81 -10.28 8.28
C ASP A 8 -5.94 -11.27 7.51
N PHE A 9 -5.15 -10.79 6.56
CA PHE A 9 -4.25 -11.58 5.74
C PHE A 9 -2.81 -11.18 5.94
N GLU A 10 -1.95 -12.17 6.08
CA GLU A 10 -0.52 -12.01 5.89
C GLU A 10 -0.10 -12.57 4.52
N THR A 11 0.55 -11.74 3.73
CA THR A 11 0.90 -12.05 2.34
C THR A 11 2.36 -11.75 2.05
N ARG A 12 2.86 -12.26 0.93
CA ARG A 12 4.16 -11.88 0.38
C ARG A 12 4.04 -11.51 -1.09
N SER A 13 4.90 -10.59 -1.56
CA SER A 13 4.97 -10.19 -2.96
C SER A 13 6.32 -9.56 -3.28
N ALA A 14 6.77 -9.72 -4.53
CA ALA A 14 7.88 -8.95 -5.07
C ALA A 14 7.48 -7.50 -5.42
N ALA A 15 6.18 -7.23 -5.56
CA ALA A 15 5.67 -5.89 -5.74
C ALA A 15 5.76 -5.07 -4.44
N ASP A 16 6.26 -3.85 -4.53
CA ASP A 16 6.28 -2.93 -3.39
C ASP A 16 4.92 -2.25 -3.24
N ILE A 17 4.13 -2.69 -2.26
CA ILE A 17 2.78 -2.18 -1.98
C ILE A 17 2.72 -0.65 -1.81
N LYS A 18 3.81 -0.03 -1.30
CA LYS A 18 3.87 1.43 -1.12
C LYS A 18 3.97 2.17 -2.45
N ARG A 19 4.52 1.53 -3.47
CA ARG A 19 4.68 2.09 -4.81
C ARG A 19 3.50 1.76 -5.72
N THR A 20 3.03 0.52 -5.65
CA THR A 20 2.06 -0.02 -6.60
C THR A 20 0.61 0.05 -6.10
N GLY A 21 0.40 0.23 -4.79
CA GLY A 21 -0.92 0.14 -4.17
C GLY A 21 -1.41 -1.31 -4.01
N ALA A 22 -2.45 -1.50 -3.17
CA ALA A 22 -2.93 -2.82 -2.78
C ALA A 22 -3.42 -3.68 -3.97
N PHE A 23 -4.12 -3.09 -4.92
CA PHE A 23 -4.69 -3.84 -6.05
C PHE A 23 -3.61 -4.35 -7.02
N ARG A 24 -2.64 -3.51 -7.39
CA ARG A 24 -1.54 -3.96 -8.26
C ARG A 24 -0.61 -4.93 -7.53
N TYR A 25 -0.42 -4.74 -6.21
CA TYR A 25 0.24 -5.70 -5.35
C TYR A 25 -0.48 -7.06 -5.38
N ALA A 26 -1.80 -7.06 -5.18
CA ALA A 26 -2.60 -8.29 -5.18
C ALA A 26 -2.55 -9.06 -6.52
N GLU A 27 -2.53 -8.35 -7.66
CA GLU A 27 -2.45 -8.95 -9.00
C GLU A 27 -1.04 -9.44 -9.38
N ASP A 28 -0.01 -9.12 -8.61
CA ASP A 28 1.35 -9.52 -8.97
C ASP A 28 1.48 -11.05 -8.93
N PRO A 29 2.07 -11.68 -9.97
CA PRO A 29 2.20 -13.13 -10.04
C PRO A 29 2.98 -13.77 -8.88
N SER A 30 3.79 -12.96 -8.18
CA SER A 30 4.55 -13.39 -7.00
C SER A 30 3.78 -13.27 -5.70
N THR A 31 2.56 -12.71 -5.73
CA THR A 31 1.75 -12.53 -4.52
C THR A 31 1.16 -13.85 -4.07
N GLU A 32 1.46 -14.21 -2.83
CA GLU A 32 0.98 -15.42 -2.18
C GLU A 32 0.43 -15.10 -0.79
N ILE A 33 -0.64 -15.81 -0.40
CA ILE A 33 -1.21 -15.75 0.94
C ILE A 33 -0.39 -16.70 1.82
N LEU A 34 0.19 -16.18 2.89
CA LEU A 34 0.97 -16.96 3.85
C LEU A 34 0.07 -17.59 4.92
N CYS A 35 -0.72 -16.76 5.56
CA CYS A 35 -1.74 -17.17 6.52
C CYS A 35 -2.85 -16.13 6.57
N ALA A 36 -3.95 -16.46 7.25
CA ALA A 36 -5.04 -15.57 7.54
C ALA A 36 -5.59 -15.86 8.94
N ALA A 37 -6.08 -14.84 9.62
CA ALA A 37 -6.85 -14.97 10.83
C ALA A 37 -8.30 -14.60 10.56
N ILE A 38 -9.22 -15.47 10.97
CA ILE A 38 -10.66 -15.26 10.78
C ILE A 38 -11.40 -15.50 12.10
N ALA A 39 -12.35 -14.64 12.43
CA ALA A 39 -13.21 -14.80 13.59
C ALA A 39 -14.67 -14.57 13.23
N ARG A 40 -15.55 -15.20 13.97
CA ARG A 40 -16.99 -14.96 13.95
C ARG A 40 -17.40 -14.15 15.17
N ASP A 41 -18.07 -13.03 14.94
CA ASP A 41 -18.54 -12.15 16.02
C ASP A 41 -17.39 -11.76 16.99
N ASP A 42 -17.56 -11.97 18.29
CA ASP A 42 -16.55 -11.73 19.34
C ASP A 42 -15.79 -13.03 19.73
N GLU A 43 -15.85 -14.08 18.91
CA GLU A 43 -15.14 -15.34 19.19
C GLU A 43 -13.63 -15.20 18.99
N GLU A 44 -12.88 -16.11 19.61
CA GLU A 44 -11.42 -16.18 19.41
C GLU A 44 -11.11 -16.46 17.94
N PRO A 45 -10.21 -15.70 17.31
CA PRO A 45 -9.87 -15.92 15.90
C PRO A 45 -9.19 -17.27 15.67
N LEU A 46 -9.57 -17.89 14.57
CA LEU A 46 -8.96 -19.11 14.05
C LEU A 46 -7.89 -18.74 13.01
N LEU A 47 -6.79 -19.49 13.04
CA LEU A 47 -5.70 -19.34 12.07
C LEU A 47 -5.91 -20.30 10.91
N TRP A 48 -5.88 -19.79 9.70
CA TRP A 48 -5.67 -20.55 8.47
C TRP A 48 -4.24 -20.32 7.97
N VAL A 49 -3.56 -21.40 7.58
CA VAL A 49 -2.22 -21.36 7.00
C VAL A 49 -2.26 -21.96 5.60
N SER A 50 -1.65 -21.28 4.63
CA SER A 50 -1.57 -21.81 3.28
C SER A 50 -0.92 -23.21 3.28
N PRO A 51 -1.52 -24.21 2.60
CA PRO A 51 -0.97 -25.55 2.51
C PRO A 51 0.46 -25.61 1.97
N LYS A 52 0.90 -24.59 1.24
CA LYS A 52 2.27 -24.45 0.73
C LYS A 52 3.31 -24.24 1.85
N PHE A 53 2.89 -23.74 3.01
CA PHE A 53 3.75 -23.29 4.09
C PHE A 53 3.46 -23.96 5.42
N ALA A 54 2.43 -24.82 5.46
CA ALA A 54 2.11 -25.62 6.63
C ALA A 54 3.19 -26.70 6.89
N PHE A 55 3.45 -27.00 8.16
CA PHE A 55 4.35 -28.06 8.61
C PHE A 55 3.79 -28.73 9.88
N ASP A 56 4.27 -29.93 10.20
CA ASP A 56 3.66 -30.80 11.21
C ASP A 56 3.59 -30.18 12.62
N ASP A 57 4.56 -29.34 12.97
CA ASP A 57 4.63 -28.72 14.31
C ASP A 57 3.68 -27.52 14.48
N MET A 58 2.98 -27.08 13.40
CA MET A 58 1.92 -26.07 13.49
C MET A 58 0.69 -26.53 14.30
N SER A 59 0.64 -27.80 14.72
CA SER A 59 -0.34 -28.27 15.71
C SER A 59 -0.30 -27.49 17.03
N VAL A 60 0.78 -26.76 17.30
CA VAL A 60 0.90 -25.82 18.42
C VAL A 60 -0.01 -24.59 18.22
N CYS A 61 -0.31 -24.20 16.99
CA CYS A 61 -1.35 -23.21 16.66
C CYS A 61 -2.72 -23.89 16.76
N ARG A 62 -3.21 -24.11 17.97
CA ARG A 62 -4.50 -24.77 18.30
C ARG A 62 -5.74 -24.15 17.62
N SER A 63 -5.57 -23.05 16.95
CA SER A 63 -6.63 -22.31 16.25
C SER A 63 -6.88 -22.78 14.81
N SER A 64 -6.11 -23.71 14.25
CA SER A 64 -6.26 -24.16 12.86
C SER A 64 -7.43 -25.14 12.63
N LEU A 65 -7.88 -25.83 13.66
CA LEU A 65 -9.05 -26.71 13.56
C LEU A 65 -10.32 -25.86 13.42
N GLY A 66 -11.05 -26.04 12.31
CA GLY A 66 -12.30 -25.32 12.04
C GLY A 66 -12.14 -24.01 11.26
N ALA A 67 -10.91 -23.63 10.86
CA ALA A 67 -10.72 -22.43 10.06
C ALA A 67 -11.32 -22.56 8.65
N ASP A 68 -11.17 -23.72 8.00
CA ASP A 68 -11.75 -23.98 6.68
C ASP A 68 -13.30 -23.94 6.74
N GLU A 69 -13.90 -24.56 7.75
CA GLU A 69 -15.36 -24.52 7.97
C GLU A 69 -15.86 -23.09 8.23
N LEU A 70 -15.08 -22.27 8.95
CA LEU A 70 -15.43 -20.89 9.20
C LEU A 70 -15.30 -20.01 7.95
N ILE A 71 -14.32 -20.28 7.08
CA ILE A 71 -14.18 -19.65 5.77
C ILE A 71 -15.38 -20.01 4.89
N ASP A 72 -15.77 -21.29 4.87
CA ASP A 72 -16.95 -21.75 4.12
C ASP A 72 -18.24 -21.10 4.63
N GLU A 73 -18.40 -20.98 5.96
CA GLU A 73 -19.52 -20.25 6.56
C GLU A 73 -19.54 -18.78 6.13
N MET A 74 -18.39 -18.11 6.18
CA MET A 74 -18.27 -16.73 5.74
C MET A 74 -18.61 -16.58 4.26
N ASN A 75 -18.12 -17.47 3.40
CA ASN A 75 -18.39 -17.44 1.97
C ASN A 75 -19.87 -17.68 1.63
N ALA A 76 -20.54 -18.53 2.39
CA ALA A 76 -21.97 -18.84 2.24
C ALA A 76 -22.92 -17.81 2.89
N SER A 77 -22.37 -16.83 3.61
CA SER A 77 -23.14 -15.85 4.39
C SER A 77 -23.25 -14.51 3.67
N ASP A 78 -24.32 -13.76 3.95
CA ASP A 78 -24.46 -12.34 3.63
C ASP A 78 -24.02 -11.40 4.77
N ALA A 79 -23.53 -11.95 5.88
CA ALA A 79 -23.10 -11.16 7.04
C ALA A 79 -21.93 -10.23 6.68
N PRO A 80 -21.83 -9.05 7.34
CA PRO A 80 -20.71 -8.13 7.16
C PRO A 80 -19.37 -8.79 7.46
N VAL A 81 -18.32 -8.37 6.73
CA VAL A 81 -16.94 -8.77 6.97
C VAL A 81 -16.13 -7.52 7.34
N TYR A 82 -15.59 -7.51 8.53
CA TYR A 82 -14.76 -6.46 9.07
C TYR A 82 -13.28 -6.74 8.82
N ALA A 83 -12.54 -5.70 8.49
CA ALA A 83 -11.08 -5.72 8.46
C ALA A 83 -10.54 -4.34 8.86
N HIS A 84 -9.29 -4.29 9.29
CA HIS A 84 -8.62 -3.01 9.52
C HIS A 84 -7.91 -2.55 8.25
N ASN A 85 -8.50 -1.60 7.52
CA ASN A 85 -8.14 -1.20 6.16
C ASN A 85 -8.63 -2.19 5.06
N ALA A 86 -9.91 -2.51 5.11
CA ALA A 86 -10.61 -3.50 4.26
C ALA A 86 -10.33 -3.43 2.73
N TYR A 87 -9.73 -2.35 2.23
CA TYR A 87 -9.26 -2.26 0.84
C TYR A 87 -8.20 -3.30 0.50
N PHE A 88 -7.34 -3.63 1.46
CA PHE A 88 -6.29 -4.62 1.25
C PHE A 88 -6.90 -6.02 1.15
N GLU A 89 -7.75 -6.39 2.12
CA GLU A 89 -8.42 -7.70 2.13
C GLU A 89 -9.31 -7.86 0.90
N GLN A 90 -10.03 -6.81 0.47
CA GLN A 90 -10.79 -6.81 -0.77
C GLN A 90 -9.89 -7.03 -1.99
N ALA A 91 -8.72 -6.40 -2.04
CA ALA A 91 -7.80 -6.59 -3.15
C ALA A 91 -7.26 -8.02 -3.19
N ILE A 92 -6.87 -8.59 -2.04
CA ILE A 92 -6.37 -9.97 -1.95
C ILE A 92 -7.44 -10.97 -2.34
N THR A 93 -8.65 -10.88 -1.78
CA THR A 93 -9.73 -11.83 -2.10
C THR A 93 -10.13 -11.80 -3.57
N ASN A 94 -10.11 -10.61 -4.21
CA ASN A 94 -10.63 -10.44 -5.55
C ASN A 94 -9.58 -10.56 -6.67
N HIS A 95 -8.30 -10.34 -6.37
CA HIS A 95 -7.27 -10.19 -7.41
C HIS A 95 -6.01 -11.05 -7.21
N CYS A 96 -5.83 -11.70 -6.05
CA CYS A 96 -4.63 -12.49 -5.81
C CYS A 96 -4.63 -13.78 -6.65
N PRO A 97 -3.63 -14.00 -7.53
CA PRO A 97 -3.54 -15.22 -8.34
C PRO A 97 -3.40 -16.49 -7.49
N ASP A 98 -2.82 -16.38 -6.30
CA ASP A 98 -2.68 -17.51 -5.38
C ASP A 98 -4.02 -18.06 -4.92
N ASN A 99 -5.02 -17.21 -4.76
CA ASN A 99 -6.38 -17.62 -4.43
C ASN A 99 -7.00 -18.52 -5.53
N LEU A 100 -6.63 -18.34 -6.79
CA LEU A 100 -7.01 -19.25 -7.88
C LEU A 100 -6.39 -20.63 -7.69
N ASN A 101 -5.13 -20.69 -7.26
CA ASN A 101 -4.41 -21.94 -6.98
C ASN A 101 -4.96 -22.67 -5.74
N LEU A 102 -5.62 -21.94 -4.85
CA LEU A 102 -6.33 -22.45 -3.68
C LEU A 102 -7.81 -22.81 -3.97
N ASN A 103 -8.17 -23.01 -5.25
CA ASN A 103 -9.53 -23.31 -5.71
C ASN A 103 -10.58 -22.27 -5.26
N HIS A 104 -10.18 -21.00 -5.23
CA HIS A 104 -11.02 -19.90 -4.76
C HIS A 104 -11.52 -20.08 -3.31
N LEU A 105 -10.65 -20.58 -2.43
CA LEU A 105 -10.96 -20.73 -1.00
C LEU A 105 -11.52 -19.43 -0.41
N TRP A 106 -10.92 -18.29 -0.80
CA TRP A 106 -11.39 -16.96 -0.44
C TRP A 106 -12.25 -16.42 -1.59
N PHE A 107 -13.56 -16.67 -1.57
CA PHE A 107 -14.45 -16.19 -2.61
C PHE A 107 -14.43 -14.66 -2.69
N GLN A 108 -14.78 -14.14 -3.86
CA GLN A 108 -14.97 -12.69 -4.01
C GLN A 108 -16.09 -12.24 -3.07
N ILE A 109 -15.70 -11.47 -2.06
CA ILE A 109 -16.66 -10.90 -1.11
C ILE A 109 -17.27 -9.67 -1.75
N ASP A 110 -18.61 -9.62 -1.84
CA ASP A 110 -19.33 -8.45 -2.36
C ASP A 110 -18.92 -7.20 -1.56
N TYR A 111 -18.60 -6.11 -2.27
CA TYR A 111 -18.16 -4.86 -1.66
C TYR A 111 -19.15 -4.30 -0.61
N ARG A 112 -20.42 -4.64 -0.70
CA ARG A 112 -21.47 -4.24 0.25
C ARG A 112 -21.34 -4.93 1.60
N ARG A 113 -20.66 -6.05 1.68
CA ARG A 113 -20.40 -6.78 2.92
C ARG A 113 -19.24 -6.21 3.71
N TRP A 114 -18.28 -5.56 3.04
CA TRP A 114 -17.11 -5.02 3.72
C TRP A 114 -17.44 -3.92 4.70
N ARG A 115 -16.78 -3.95 5.85
CA ARG A 115 -16.73 -2.92 6.89
C ARG A 115 -15.27 -2.67 7.24
N CYS A 116 -14.97 -1.47 7.71
CA CYS A 116 -13.58 -1.07 7.95
C CYS A 116 -13.43 -0.35 9.29
N THR A 117 -12.72 -0.96 10.23
CA THR A 117 -12.48 -0.36 11.54
C THR A 117 -11.52 0.82 11.47
N ALA A 118 -10.64 0.89 10.46
CA ALA A 118 -9.86 2.11 10.19
C ALA A 118 -10.75 3.28 9.73
N ALA A 119 -11.84 3.02 8.98
CA ALA A 119 -12.82 4.05 8.63
C ALA A 119 -13.62 4.51 9.85
N MET A 120 -13.99 3.58 10.74
CA MET A 120 -14.62 3.92 12.03
C MET A 120 -13.69 4.79 12.89
N SER A 121 -12.39 4.47 12.92
CA SER A 121 -11.39 5.27 13.63
C SER A 121 -11.31 6.70 13.09
N ARG A 122 -11.28 6.87 11.77
CA ARG A 122 -11.32 8.21 11.15
C ARG A 122 -12.60 8.97 11.49
N ARG A 123 -13.76 8.29 11.48
CA ARG A 123 -15.04 8.89 11.90
C ARG A 123 -15.03 9.33 13.35
N ALA A 124 -14.32 8.61 14.21
CA ALA A 124 -14.14 8.96 15.63
C ALA A 124 -13.03 10.01 15.84
N ALA A 125 -12.42 10.55 14.78
CA ALA A 125 -11.29 11.49 14.82
C ALA A 125 -10.06 10.95 15.58
N ILE A 126 -9.82 9.62 15.52
CA ILE A 126 -8.62 8.97 16.07
C ILE A 126 -7.72 8.43 14.95
N PRO A 127 -6.44 8.19 15.23
CA PRO A 127 -5.51 7.69 14.21
C PRO A 127 -6.00 6.38 13.56
N PRO A 128 -5.95 6.25 12.22
CA PRO A 128 -6.49 5.09 11.52
C PRO A 128 -5.55 3.89 11.44
N SER A 129 -4.33 3.94 11.98
CA SER A 129 -3.48 2.74 12.04
C SER A 129 -3.91 1.85 13.20
N LEU A 130 -3.92 0.54 13.01
CA LEU A 130 -4.34 -0.46 13.98
C LEU A 130 -3.69 -0.22 15.35
N GLU A 131 -2.36 -0.10 15.37
CA GLU A 131 -1.55 0.15 16.56
C GLU A 131 -1.96 1.43 17.29
N LYS A 132 -2.03 2.57 16.56
CA LYS A 132 -2.35 3.86 17.17
C LYS A 132 -3.82 3.99 17.59
N ALA A 133 -4.73 3.36 16.87
CA ALA A 133 -6.14 3.30 17.24
C ALA A 133 -6.31 2.53 18.55
N ALA A 134 -5.67 1.36 18.68
CA ALA A 134 -5.67 0.55 19.88
C ALA A 134 -5.07 1.31 21.08
N GLU A 135 -3.93 1.98 20.89
CA GLU A 135 -3.30 2.82 21.90
C GLU A 135 -4.21 3.95 22.37
N THR A 136 -4.82 4.68 21.44
CA THR A 136 -5.74 5.80 21.74
C THR A 136 -6.97 5.33 22.49
N LEU A 137 -7.47 4.14 22.21
CA LEU A 137 -8.63 3.54 22.87
C LEU A 137 -8.30 2.82 24.19
N GLY A 138 -7.02 2.79 24.58
CA GLY A 138 -6.58 2.12 25.81
C GLY A 138 -6.77 0.61 25.79
N LEU A 139 -6.79 0.01 24.59
CA LEU A 139 -6.84 -1.45 24.45
C LEU A 139 -5.47 -2.01 24.86
N LEU A 140 -5.49 -2.91 25.86
CA LEU A 140 -4.29 -3.44 26.55
C LEU A 140 -3.42 -4.36 25.67
N GLN A 141 -3.15 -3.97 24.45
CA GLN A 141 -2.33 -4.77 23.58
C GLN A 141 -1.04 -4.05 23.29
N GLN A 142 -0.01 -4.54 23.98
CA GLN A 142 1.35 -4.05 23.76
C GLN A 142 1.77 -4.38 22.31
N LYS A 143 2.28 -3.34 21.68
CA LYS A 143 2.95 -3.39 20.39
C LYS A 143 3.98 -4.50 20.38
N ASP A 144 3.79 -5.50 19.55
CA ASP A 144 4.87 -6.42 19.23
C ASP A 144 5.81 -5.76 18.22
N SER A 145 6.91 -5.18 18.72
CA SER A 145 7.98 -4.64 17.87
C SER A 145 8.57 -5.71 16.92
N LYS A 146 8.34 -6.99 17.21
CA LYS A 146 8.75 -8.15 16.41
C LYS A 146 7.93 -8.26 15.12
N GLY A 147 6.65 -7.86 15.11
CA GLY A 147 5.77 -7.98 13.95
C GLY A 147 6.35 -7.32 12.69
N LYS A 148 6.88 -6.09 12.80
CA LYS A 148 7.52 -5.39 11.66
C LYS A 148 8.77 -6.12 11.13
N ALA A 149 9.51 -6.81 11.99
CA ALA A 149 10.65 -7.61 11.58
C ALA A 149 10.22 -8.90 10.87
N LEU A 150 9.14 -9.53 11.34
CA LEU A 150 8.55 -10.72 10.74
C LEU A 150 7.94 -10.42 9.36
N ILE A 151 7.20 -9.32 9.22
CA ILE A 151 6.72 -8.83 7.92
C ILE A 151 7.90 -8.66 6.94
N ARG A 152 8.98 -8.00 7.34
CA ARG A 152 10.16 -7.84 6.47
C ARG A 152 10.80 -9.17 6.10
N LYS A 153 10.75 -10.14 7.02
CA LYS A 153 11.35 -11.46 6.83
C LYS A 153 10.58 -12.30 5.82
N PHE A 154 9.25 -12.39 5.92
CA PHE A 154 8.45 -13.30 5.13
C PHE A 154 7.73 -12.64 3.96
N SER A 155 7.33 -11.36 4.09
CA SER A 155 6.49 -10.69 3.09
C SER A 155 7.28 -9.97 1.99
N ILE A 156 8.59 -9.74 2.19
CA ILE A 156 9.45 -9.00 1.25
C ILE A 156 10.61 -9.88 0.81
N PRO A 157 10.94 -9.95 -0.51
CA PRO A 157 12.09 -10.71 -0.97
C PRO A 157 13.39 -10.13 -0.43
N GLN A 158 14.35 -10.98 -0.17
CA GLN A 158 15.69 -10.60 0.30
C GLN A 158 16.41 -9.78 -0.76
N LYS A 159 16.95 -8.63 -0.38
CA LYS A 159 17.64 -7.72 -1.31
C LYS A 159 18.81 -8.38 -2.06
N ALA A 160 19.54 -9.27 -1.40
CA ALA A 160 20.73 -9.90 -1.97
C ALA A 160 20.41 -10.99 -3.00
N SER A 161 19.32 -11.73 -2.80
CA SER A 161 18.98 -12.91 -3.62
C SER A 161 17.75 -12.72 -4.49
N GLY A 162 16.92 -11.71 -4.20
CA GLY A 162 15.59 -11.56 -4.81
C GLY A 162 14.59 -12.65 -4.44
N LYS A 163 14.94 -13.56 -3.51
CA LYS A 163 14.11 -14.70 -3.12
C LYS A 163 13.43 -14.45 -1.78
N PHE A 164 12.24 -15.02 -1.60
CA PHE A 164 11.57 -15.07 -0.31
C PHE A 164 12.23 -16.10 0.62
N ILE A 165 12.16 -15.82 1.92
CA ILE A 165 12.45 -16.84 2.92
C ILE A 165 11.29 -17.83 2.93
N ASN A 166 11.60 -19.13 2.89
CA ASN A 166 10.57 -20.16 3.03
C ASN A 166 10.19 -20.28 4.51
N PRO A 167 8.90 -20.18 4.88
CA PRO A 167 8.42 -20.40 6.23
C PRO A 167 8.93 -21.70 6.87
N ILE A 168 9.00 -22.80 6.12
CA ILE A 168 9.46 -24.11 6.60
C ILE A 168 10.92 -24.06 7.10
N ASP A 169 11.76 -23.18 6.54
CA ASP A 169 13.16 -23.04 6.96
C ASP A 169 13.31 -22.18 8.23
N ARG A 170 12.24 -21.56 8.71
CA ARG A 170 12.21 -20.64 9.85
C ARG A 170 10.91 -20.81 10.66
N GLN A 171 10.66 -22.02 11.11
CA GLN A 171 9.37 -22.44 11.70
C GLN A 171 8.99 -21.58 12.92
N ASP A 172 9.89 -21.41 13.89
CA ASP A 172 9.60 -20.60 15.10
C ASP A 172 9.22 -19.15 14.77
N ASP A 173 9.94 -18.54 13.82
CA ASP A 173 9.65 -17.18 13.37
C ASP A 173 8.30 -17.12 12.63
N PHE A 174 7.96 -18.17 11.87
CA PHE A 174 6.70 -18.23 11.15
C PHE A 174 5.51 -18.47 12.08
N ILE A 175 5.67 -19.31 13.12
CA ILE A 175 4.67 -19.44 14.19
C ILE A 175 4.42 -18.10 14.84
N ALA A 176 5.49 -17.37 15.21
CA ALA A 176 5.34 -16.02 15.77
C ALA A 176 4.68 -15.04 14.81
N PHE A 177 4.85 -15.22 13.49
CA PHE A 177 4.18 -14.41 12.47
C PHE A 177 2.69 -14.74 12.36
N CYS A 178 2.32 -16.01 12.47
CA CYS A 178 0.94 -16.46 12.55
C CYS A 178 0.23 -15.92 13.82
N ASP A 179 0.92 -15.97 14.96
CA ASP A 179 0.42 -15.38 16.20
C ASP A 179 0.20 -13.87 16.08
N TYR A 180 1.06 -13.19 15.34
CA TYR A 180 0.91 -11.77 15.02
C TYR A 180 -0.38 -11.52 14.21
N CYS A 181 -0.67 -12.32 13.17
CA CYS A 181 -1.90 -12.24 12.39
C CYS A 181 -3.16 -12.44 13.27
N LEU A 182 -3.16 -13.46 14.14
CA LEU A 182 -4.24 -13.69 15.12
C LEU A 182 -4.42 -12.48 16.04
N GLN A 183 -3.32 -11.90 16.47
CA GLN A 183 -3.32 -10.74 17.36
C GLN A 183 -3.92 -9.51 16.68
N ASP A 184 -3.65 -9.28 15.39
CA ASP A 184 -4.20 -8.16 14.64
C ASP A 184 -5.73 -8.26 14.54
N VAL A 185 -6.30 -9.45 14.37
CA VAL A 185 -7.77 -9.65 14.43
C VAL A 185 -8.33 -9.40 15.82
N ARG A 186 -7.68 -9.85 16.90
CA ARG A 186 -8.13 -9.56 18.29
C ARG A 186 -8.14 -8.04 18.54
N VAL A 187 -7.12 -7.33 18.07
CA VAL A 187 -7.06 -5.87 18.19
C VAL A 187 -8.18 -5.22 17.39
N GLU A 188 -8.40 -5.69 16.18
CA GLU A 188 -9.46 -5.20 15.29
C GLU A 188 -10.85 -5.38 15.91
N GLN A 189 -11.16 -6.56 16.46
CA GLN A 189 -12.40 -6.82 17.22
C GLN A 189 -12.54 -5.86 18.42
N GLY A 190 -11.44 -5.62 19.14
CA GLY A 190 -11.41 -4.66 20.24
C GLY A 190 -11.75 -3.23 19.80
N ILE A 191 -11.17 -2.79 18.68
CA ILE A 191 -11.47 -1.49 18.06
C ILE A 191 -12.92 -1.43 17.60
N HIS A 192 -13.42 -2.46 16.90
CA HIS A 192 -14.81 -2.55 16.47
C HIS A 192 -15.76 -2.37 17.65
N LYS A 193 -15.53 -3.12 18.72
CA LYS A 193 -16.35 -3.05 19.95
C LYS A 193 -16.30 -1.68 20.60
N ALA A 194 -15.12 -1.07 20.72
CA ALA A 194 -14.96 0.25 21.33
C ALA A 194 -15.60 1.36 20.48
N LEU A 195 -15.57 1.22 19.16
CA LEU A 195 -16.09 2.20 18.22
C LEU A 195 -17.50 1.89 17.70
N LYS A 196 -18.26 1.01 18.34
CA LYS A 196 -19.59 0.60 17.90
C LYS A 196 -20.54 1.78 17.63
N HIS A 197 -20.42 2.88 18.38
CA HIS A 197 -21.22 4.09 18.17
C HIS A 197 -20.78 4.93 16.97
N PHE A 198 -19.60 4.61 16.40
CA PHE A 198 -19.04 5.20 15.20
C PHE A 198 -19.18 4.29 13.98
N GLU A 199 -20.00 3.25 14.07
CA GLU A 199 -20.33 2.36 12.97
C GLU A 199 -20.81 3.16 11.75
N LEU A 200 -20.32 2.79 10.55
CA LEU A 200 -20.81 3.40 9.32
C LEU A 200 -22.23 2.89 9.03
N THR A 201 -23.18 3.78 8.97
CA THR A 201 -24.60 3.47 8.73
C THR A 201 -25.22 4.45 7.75
N GLY A 202 -26.36 4.11 7.15
CA GLY A 202 -27.07 4.99 6.21
C GLY A 202 -26.18 5.53 5.12
N ASP A 203 -26.21 6.84 4.88
CA ASP A 203 -25.46 7.50 3.80
C ASP A 203 -23.94 7.36 3.96
N THR A 204 -23.41 7.31 5.18
CA THR A 204 -21.97 7.13 5.41
C THR A 204 -21.51 5.73 5.01
N LEU A 205 -22.31 4.70 5.25
CA LEU A 205 -22.05 3.35 4.79
C LEU A 205 -22.15 3.27 3.26
N ALA A 206 -23.20 3.85 2.69
CA ALA A 206 -23.40 3.88 1.25
C ALA A 206 -22.24 4.58 0.53
N ALA A 207 -21.74 5.69 1.08
CA ALA A 207 -20.56 6.38 0.55
C ALA A 207 -19.29 5.54 0.65
N PHE A 208 -19.05 4.85 1.77
CA PHE A 208 -17.93 3.92 1.92
C PHE A 208 -18.00 2.76 0.92
N GLN A 209 -19.18 2.17 0.76
CA GLN A 209 -19.39 1.08 -0.22
C GLN A 209 -19.23 1.56 -1.67
N ALA A 210 -19.69 2.76 -1.99
CA ALA A 210 -19.46 3.37 -3.30
C ALA A 210 -17.97 3.59 -3.56
N ASP A 211 -17.21 4.05 -2.56
CA ASP A 211 -15.76 4.21 -2.64
C ASP A 211 -15.05 2.85 -2.88
N LEU A 212 -15.42 1.80 -2.15
CA LEU A 212 -14.93 0.44 -2.40
C LEU A 212 -15.21 -0.02 -3.83
N ALA A 213 -16.43 0.20 -4.34
CA ALA A 213 -16.82 -0.18 -5.68
C ALA A 213 -16.05 0.60 -6.75
N ILE A 214 -15.87 1.92 -6.58
CA ILE A 214 -15.11 2.77 -7.50
C ILE A 214 -13.64 2.35 -7.52
N ASN A 215 -13.04 2.14 -6.36
CA ASN A 215 -11.65 1.71 -6.25
C ASN A 215 -11.41 0.32 -6.83
N SER A 216 -12.32 -0.62 -6.60
CA SER A 216 -12.25 -1.97 -7.20
C SER A 216 -12.39 -1.94 -8.72
N ARG A 217 -13.32 -1.12 -9.25
CA ARG A 217 -13.46 -0.92 -10.68
C ARG A 217 -12.24 -0.25 -11.29
N GLY A 218 -11.66 0.74 -10.61
CA GLY A 218 -10.53 1.54 -11.04
C GLY A 218 -10.84 2.50 -12.18
N LEU A 219 -9.88 3.36 -12.49
CA LEU A 219 -9.92 4.33 -13.57
C LEU A 219 -9.14 3.79 -14.78
N PRO A 220 -9.71 3.79 -15.99
CA PRO A 220 -8.98 3.34 -17.18
C PRO A 220 -7.86 4.32 -17.53
N VAL A 221 -6.71 3.77 -17.92
CA VAL A 221 -5.55 4.53 -18.39
C VAL A 221 -5.10 4.01 -19.76
N ASN A 222 -4.63 4.92 -20.61
CA ASN A 222 -4.05 4.53 -21.89
C ASN A 222 -2.56 4.16 -21.66
N LEU A 223 -2.31 2.90 -21.31
CA LEU A 223 -0.96 2.40 -21.07
C LEU A 223 0.01 2.59 -22.26
N PRO A 224 -0.37 2.32 -23.52
CA PRO A 224 0.49 2.62 -24.66
C PRO A 224 0.90 4.08 -24.72
N ALA A 225 -0.04 5.01 -24.54
CA ALA A 225 0.28 6.45 -24.52
C ALA A 225 1.18 6.84 -23.33
N LEU A 226 0.93 6.29 -22.14
CA LEU A 226 1.77 6.52 -20.97
C LEU A 226 3.22 6.00 -21.18
N ARG A 227 3.38 4.80 -21.76
CA ARG A 227 4.71 4.24 -22.08
C ARG A 227 5.43 5.08 -23.13
N HIS A 228 4.71 5.56 -24.15
CA HIS A 228 5.30 6.47 -25.13
C HIS A 228 5.73 7.79 -24.46
N ALA A 229 4.90 8.39 -23.63
CA ALA A 229 5.25 9.57 -22.85
C ALA A 229 6.48 9.31 -21.94
N GLN A 230 6.55 8.16 -21.29
CA GLN A 230 7.72 7.75 -20.49
C GLN A 230 9.01 7.72 -21.34
N SER A 231 8.97 7.10 -22.53
CA SER A 231 10.11 7.05 -23.43
C SER A 231 10.58 8.45 -23.87
N LEU A 232 9.65 9.35 -24.19
CA LEU A 232 9.98 10.74 -24.52
C LEU A 232 10.59 11.48 -23.33
N ILE A 233 10.04 11.27 -22.11
CA ILE A 233 10.57 11.84 -20.88
C ILE A 233 12.01 11.34 -20.65
N GLU A 234 12.26 10.06 -20.70
CA GLU A 234 13.58 9.45 -20.47
C GLU A 234 14.62 9.95 -21.48
N THR A 235 14.25 10.04 -22.76
CA THR A 235 15.11 10.61 -23.80
C THR A 235 15.46 12.06 -23.52
N ASN A 236 14.48 12.87 -23.13
CA ASN A 236 14.69 14.28 -22.84
C ASN A 236 15.46 14.49 -21.51
N GLU A 237 15.19 13.69 -20.48
CA GLU A 237 15.94 13.70 -19.21
C GLU A 237 17.42 13.38 -19.46
N ALA A 238 17.73 12.38 -20.31
CA ALA A 238 19.11 12.04 -20.67
C ALA A 238 19.80 13.20 -21.39
N ARG A 239 19.16 13.75 -22.42
CA ARG A 239 19.68 14.90 -23.18
C ARG A 239 19.93 16.12 -22.30
N LEU A 240 18.96 16.51 -21.47
CA LEU A 240 19.07 17.65 -20.56
C LEU A 240 20.12 17.42 -19.47
N THR A 241 20.26 16.20 -18.99
CA THR A 241 21.30 15.87 -17.99
C THR A 241 22.70 15.99 -18.59
N GLU A 242 22.89 15.56 -19.84
CA GLU A 242 24.18 15.69 -20.51
C GLU A 242 24.50 17.16 -20.81
N GLU A 243 23.56 17.91 -21.37
CA GLU A 243 23.68 19.35 -21.57
C GLU A 243 24.06 20.08 -20.27
N PHE A 244 23.41 19.71 -19.15
CA PHE A 244 23.71 20.27 -17.84
C PHE A 244 25.15 19.96 -17.39
N ARG A 245 25.64 18.74 -17.65
CA ARG A 245 27.02 18.36 -17.33
C ARG A 245 28.05 19.12 -18.17
N GLU A 246 27.77 19.32 -19.44
CA GLU A 246 28.63 20.13 -20.33
C GLU A 246 28.72 21.58 -19.84
N LEU A 247 27.59 22.14 -19.34
CA LEU A 247 27.55 23.52 -18.85
C LEU A 247 28.24 23.71 -17.49
N THR A 248 28.13 22.70 -16.59
CA THR A 248 28.46 22.88 -15.17
C THR A 248 29.60 22.01 -14.67
N GLY A 249 29.90 20.90 -15.36
CA GLY A 249 30.91 19.90 -14.98
C GLY A 249 30.42 18.86 -13.94
N PHE A 250 29.13 18.90 -13.51
CA PHE A 250 28.60 17.97 -12.50
C PHE A 250 27.12 17.60 -12.77
N ASN A 251 26.57 16.68 -11.96
CA ASN A 251 25.19 16.20 -12.14
C ASN A 251 24.14 17.16 -11.54
N PRO A 252 22.97 17.35 -12.18
CA PRO A 252 21.88 18.20 -11.67
C PRO A 252 21.28 17.72 -10.35
N THR A 253 21.58 16.47 -9.90
CA THR A 253 21.13 15.92 -8.63
C THR A 253 22.00 16.35 -7.44
N GLN A 254 23.19 16.87 -7.67
CA GLN A 254 24.13 17.32 -6.63
C GLN A 254 23.74 18.75 -6.13
N ARG A 255 22.73 18.81 -5.27
CA ARG A 255 22.07 20.07 -4.88
C ARG A 255 23.00 21.11 -4.26
N ASP A 256 23.87 20.69 -3.34
CA ASP A 256 24.77 21.61 -2.64
C ASP A 256 25.86 22.17 -3.59
N VAL A 257 26.39 21.32 -4.48
CA VAL A 257 27.35 21.72 -5.51
C VAL A 257 26.68 22.69 -6.48
N LEU A 258 25.45 22.41 -6.90
CA LEU A 258 24.68 23.28 -7.79
C LEU A 258 24.41 24.64 -7.13
N LEU A 259 23.96 24.66 -5.89
CA LEU A 259 23.67 25.94 -5.21
C LEU A 259 24.93 26.80 -5.09
N LYS A 260 26.07 26.19 -4.74
CA LYS A 260 27.34 26.89 -4.66
C LYS A 260 27.76 27.47 -6.04
N TRP A 261 27.69 26.62 -7.07
CA TRP A 261 28.02 27.03 -8.44
C TRP A 261 27.12 28.17 -8.94
N LEU A 262 25.81 28.10 -8.69
CA LEU A 262 24.84 29.12 -9.05
C LEU A 262 25.13 30.47 -8.35
N LYS A 263 25.49 30.45 -7.06
CA LYS A 263 25.89 31.66 -6.32
C LYS A 263 27.13 32.30 -6.88
N GLU A 264 28.12 31.50 -7.31
CA GLU A 264 29.32 31.97 -7.98
C GLU A 264 29.02 32.61 -9.35
N HIS A 265 27.84 32.30 -9.95
CA HIS A 265 27.39 32.84 -11.24
C HIS A 265 26.28 33.89 -11.09
N GLY A 266 26.05 34.42 -9.87
CA GLY A 266 25.15 35.53 -9.64
C GLY A 266 23.72 35.16 -9.27
N PHE A 267 23.43 33.90 -8.92
CA PHE A 267 22.13 33.47 -8.44
C PHE A 267 21.82 34.14 -7.08
N PRO A 268 20.72 34.91 -6.96
CA PRO A 268 20.40 35.61 -5.73
C PRO A 268 19.75 34.72 -4.65
N GLY A 269 19.19 33.58 -5.03
CA GLY A 269 18.45 32.70 -4.13
C GLY A 269 19.34 31.95 -3.14
N ASP A 270 18.80 31.65 -1.96
CA ASP A 270 19.51 30.93 -0.91
C ASP A 270 19.27 29.41 -0.91
N ASN A 271 18.39 28.94 -1.76
CA ASN A 271 18.03 27.54 -1.86
C ASN A 271 17.54 27.17 -3.28
N LEU A 272 17.30 25.86 -3.51
CA LEU A 272 16.79 25.32 -4.78
C LEU A 272 15.37 24.73 -4.59
N ARG A 273 14.52 25.39 -3.81
CA ARG A 273 13.10 25.01 -3.70
C ARG A 273 12.35 25.44 -4.94
N ALA A 274 11.20 24.82 -5.17
CA ALA A 274 10.41 25.08 -6.36
C ALA A 274 9.94 26.53 -6.45
N ASP A 275 9.51 27.11 -5.33
CA ASP A 275 9.10 28.50 -5.18
C ASP A 275 10.24 29.48 -5.54
N THR A 276 11.42 29.29 -4.94
CA THR A 276 12.61 30.12 -5.22
C THR A 276 13.05 30.03 -6.67
N LEU A 277 12.97 28.85 -7.29
CA LEU A 277 13.29 28.66 -8.70
C LEU A 277 12.25 29.30 -9.61
N ASP A 278 10.96 29.22 -9.24
CA ASP A 278 9.88 29.84 -10.01
C ASP A 278 9.99 31.37 -9.98
N GLU A 279 10.18 31.98 -8.81
CA GLU A 279 10.41 33.41 -8.65
C GLU A 279 11.57 33.87 -9.51
N GLN A 280 12.68 33.14 -9.55
CA GLN A 280 13.85 33.52 -10.35
C GLN A 280 13.61 33.39 -11.86
N LEU A 281 12.87 32.36 -12.29
CA LEU A 281 12.59 32.13 -13.72
C LEU A 281 11.53 33.10 -14.27
N GLU A 282 10.67 33.64 -13.39
CA GLU A 282 9.65 34.63 -13.71
C GLU A 282 10.16 36.10 -13.61
N ASP A 283 11.37 36.32 -13.09
CA ASP A 283 11.99 37.64 -13.00
C ASP A 283 12.22 38.23 -14.40
N GLU A 284 11.83 39.47 -14.62
CA GLU A 284 12.01 40.19 -15.90
C GLU A 284 13.50 40.32 -16.30
N ALA A 285 14.41 40.28 -15.33
CA ALA A 285 15.85 40.31 -15.56
C ALA A 285 16.47 38.95 -15.86
N PHE A 286 15.66 37.86 -15.80
CA PHE A 286 16.16 36.53 -16.06
C PHE A 286 16.47 36.29 -17.54
N ASP A 287 17.73 35.98 -17.84
CA ASP A 287 18.15 35.61 -19.19
C ASP A 287 18.43 34.09 -19.30
N PRO A 288 17.53 33.33 -19.96
CA PRO A 288 17.69 31.88 -20.12
C PRO A 288 18.85 31.49 -21.06
N THR A 289 19.47 32.44 -21.77
CA THR A 289 20.57 32.18 -22.70
C THR A 289 21.94 32.16 -22.01
N THR A 290 22.02 32.74 -20.82
CA THR A 290 23.25 32.70 -20.01
C THR A 290 23.51 31.26 -19.51
N THR A 291 24.76 30.92 -19.20
CA THR A 291 25.13 29.62 -18.65
C THR A 291 24.35 29.30 -17.36
N MET A 292 24.20 30.28 -16.46
CA MET A 292 23.41 30.17 -15.25
C MET A 292 21.91 29.99 -15.55
N GLY A 293 21.37 30.86 -16.42
CA GLY A 293 19.94 30.79 -16.78
C GLY A 293 19.58 29.48 -17.46
N ARG A 294 20.45 28.98 -18.33
CA ARG A 294 20.26 27.67 -18.96
C ARG A 294 20.30 26.53 -17.94
N ALA A 295 21.27 26.54 -17.03
CA ALA A 295 21.38 25.54 -15.97
C ALA A 295 20.15 25.51 -15.06
N LEU A 296 19.60 26.68 -14.67
CA LEU A 296 18.36 26.81 -13.90
C LEU A 296 17.16 26.27 -14.67
N SER A 297 17.02 26.63 -15.95
CA SER A 297 15.92 26.16 -16.81
C SER A 297 15.94 24.64 -16.95
N ILE A 298 17.12 24.04 -17.13
CA ILE A 298 17.28 22.58 -17.16
C ILE A 298 16.91 21.96 -15.81
N LYS A 299 17.41 22.53 -14.71
CA LYS A 299 17.09 22.04 -13.37
C LYS A 299 15.60 22.04 -13.09
N LYS A 300 14.89 23.10 -13.48
CA LYS A 300 13.44 23.20 -13.38
C LYS A 300 12.74 22.12 -14.22
N SER A 301 13.15 21.97 -15.48
CA SER A 301 12.58 20.99 -16.42
C SER A 301 12.72 19.55 -15.91
N LEU A 302 13.85 19.20 -15.29
CA LEU A 302 14.08 17.90 -14.67
C LEU A 302 13.30 17.67 -13.36
N SER A 303 12.64 18.71 -12.83
CA SER A 303 11.95 18.67 -11.53
C SER A 303 10.42 18.61 -11.64
N PHE A 304 9.85 18.57 -12.84
CA PHE A 304 8.39 18.58 -13.01
C PHE A 304 7.72 17.36 -12.35
N ALA A 305 6.73 17.65 -11.50
CA ALA A 305 5.96 16.62 -10.79
C ALA A 305 5.19 15.68 -11.74
N SER A 306 4.79 16.17 -12.93
CA SER A 306 4.12 15.37 -13.97
C SER A 306 4.94 14.17 -14.44
N ILE A 307 6.27 14.29 -14.51
CA ILE A 307 7.18 13.21 -14.87
C ILE A 307 7.03 12.02 -13.89
N LYS A 308 7.04 12.31 -12.61
CA LYS A 308 6.86 11.30 -11.55
C LYS A 308 5.47 10.66 -11.61
N LYS A 309 4.44 11.43 -11.96
CA LYS A 309 3.06 10.93 -12.08
C LYS A 309 2.92 9.95 -13.23
N VAL A 310 3.55 10.18 -14.39
CA VAL A 310 3.52 9.22 -15.50
C VAL A 310 4.13 7.88 -15.08
N LYS A 311 5.31 7.89 -14.46
CA LYS A 311 5.96 6.67 -13.95
C LYS A 311 5.07 5.95 -12.91
N ALA A 312 4.53 6.69 -11.95
CA ALA A 312 3.65 6.14 -10.92
C ALA A 312 2.37 5.52 -11.53
N MET A 313 1.74 6.16 -12.50
CA MET A 313 0.56 5.62 -13.17
C MET A 313 0.85 4.30 -13.88
N ILE A 314 2.01 4.16 -14.52
CA ILE A 314 2.43 2.91 -15.17
C ILE A 314 2.67 1.81 -14.12
N GLU A 315 3.34 2.14 -13.02
CA GLU A 315 3.64 1.21 -11.94
C GLU A 315 2.39 0.70 -11.22
N CYS A 316 1.39 1.58 -11.02
CA CYS A 316 0.13 1.26 -10.36
C CYS A 316 -0.92 0.64 -11.29
N ALA A 317 -0.69 0.61 -12.60
CA ALA A 317 -1.66 0.07 -13.53
C ALA A 317 -1.75 -1.45 -13.42
N CYS A 318 -2.98 -1.92 -13.22
CA CYS A 318 -3.34 -3.32 -13.20
C CYS A 318 -3.31 -3.95 -14.61
N ALA A 319 -3.42 -5.28 -14.69
CA ALA A 319 -3.34 -6.02 -15.96
C ALA A 319 -4.38 -5.57 -17.00
N ASP A 320 -5.55 -5.12 -16.55
CA ASP A 320 -6.64 -4.61 -17.38
C ASP A 320 -6.50 -3.14 -17.78
N SER A 321 -5.33 -2.55 -17.61
CA SER A 321 -5.05 -1.13 -17.89
C SER A 321 -5.89 -0.16 -17.04
N ARG A 322 -6.16 -0.52 -15.80
CA ARG A 322 -6.84 0.36 -14.83
C ARG A 322 -5.93 0.64 -13.64
N VAL A 323 -6.03 1.84 -13.10
CA VAL A 323 -5.41 2.21 -11.82
C VAL A 323 -6.49 2.17 -10.75
N ARG A 324 -6.24 1.42 -9.68
CA ARG A 324 -7.17 1.17 -8.58
C ARG A 324 -6.68 1.79 -7.28
N GLY A 325 -7.58 1.95 -6.30
CA GLY A 325 -7.21 2.50 -4.99
C GLY A 325 -6.82 3.98 -5.02
N THR A 326 -7.36 4.75 -5.97
CA THR A 326 -7.00 6.17 -6.18
C THR A 326 -7.85 7.14 -5.38
N ILE A 327 -8.94 6.69 -4.79
CA ILE A 327 -9.89 7.49 -4.02
C ILE A 327 -9.86 7.02 -2.57
N GLN A 328 -10.03 7.93 -1.64
CA GLN A 328 -10.17 7.62 -0.22
C GLN A 328 -11.48 8.17 0.32
N PHE A 329 -12.22 7.33 1.01
CA PHE A 329 -13.51 7.67 1.63
C PHE A 329 -13.44 8.86 2.58
N TYR A 330 -12.42 8.94 3.41
CA TYR A 330 -12.06 10.14 4.15
C TYR A 330 -10.79 10.71 3.54
N GLY A 331 -10.80 11.99 3.18
CA GLY A 331 -9.64 12.67 2.63
C GLY A 331 -8.38 12.43 3.47
N ALA A 332 -7.23 12.53 2.83
CA ALA A 332 -5.97 12.54 3.55
C ALA A 332 -5.98 13.76 4.50
N GLY A 333 -6.17 13.47 5.77
CA GLY A 333 -5.98 14.47 6.82
C GLY A 333 -4.51 14.69 7.07
#